data_39eed1e8cb2eb359adbcec38af574b82
#
_entry.id   39eed1e8cb2eb359adbcec38af574b82
#
_cell.length_a   1.000
_cell.length_b   1.000
_cell.length_c   1.000
_cell.angle_alpha   90.00
_cell.angle_beta   90.00
_cell.angle_gamma   90.00
#
_symmetry.space_group_name_H-M   'P 1'
#
loop_
_entity.id
_entity.type
_entity.pdbx_description
1 polymer ?
#
loop_
_entity_poly.entity_id
_entity_poly.type
_entity_poly.pdbx_seq_one_letter_code
_entity_poly.pdbx_strand_id
1 'polypeptide(L)'
;MPIKTQGDLPVKEILERENIFVMDEKRAMHQDIRPIHILILNLMPLKEETELQLLRSLSNTPLQVDVTFMAVESHEAKNTSLSHLNKFYETFTDIKKRKFDGMIITRAPVEQMPFEEVDYWNELTEIMDWTEKHVTSTIFLCWAAQASLYHFYGLEKKPLDKKMFGLFQHRVLNRKIPLVRGFDDVFLAPHSRHTEVPIADIHACKDLTVLAESEEAGLFLAMAEGGRKIFVMGHPEYDRVTLDGEYKRDLAKGLPIEIPKNYYKDDDPNNKPLLTWRAHANNLYTNWLNYYVYQSTPYDLYGTPDFREI
;
A
#
# COMPACT_ATOMS: atom_id res chain seq x y z
N MET A 1 -17.89 -8.47 4.84
CA MET A 1 -18.70 -7.69 3.88
C MET A 1 -17.81 -7.34 2.69
N PRO A 2 -18.36 -7.02 1.53
CA PRO A 2 -17.62 -7.10 0.28
C PRO A 2 -16.90 -5.80 -0.09
N ILE A 3 -15.87 -5.95 -0.90
CA ILE A 3 -15.31 -4.86 -1.69
C ILE A 3 -16.30 -4.50 -2.79
N LYS A 4 -16.62 -3.22 -2.92
CA LYS A 4 -17.32 -2.69 -4.10
C LYS A 4 -16.28 -2.30 -5.15
N THR A 5 -16.44 -2.84 -6.35
CA THR A 5 -15.62 -2.48 -7.51
C THR A 5 -16.52 -2.22 -8.71
N GLN A 6 -15.97 -1.60 -9.76
CA GLN A 6 -16.64 -1.58 -11.06
C GLN A 6 -16.90 -3.01 -11.52
N GLY A 7 -18.11 -3.29 -12.00
CA GLY A 7 -18.62 -4.65 -12.21
C GLY A 7 -17.81 -5.51 -13.20
N ASP A 8 -17.05 -4.89 -14.08
CA ASP A 8 -16.25 -5.51 -15.15
C ASP A 8 -14.73 -5.35 -14.95
N LEU A 9 -14.28 -5.03 -13.73
CA LEU A 9 -12.86 -5.01 -13.40
C LEU A 9 -12.28 -6.44 -13.52
N PRO A 10 -11.22 -6.68 -14.33
CA PRO A 10 -10.74 -8.04 -14.65
C PRO A 10 -10.35 -8.86 -13.44
N VAL A 11 -9.77 -8.24 -12.40
CA VAL A 11 -9.36 -8.96 -11.18
C VAL A 11 -10.53 -9.46 -10.33
N LYS A 12 -11.76 -9.02 -10.58
CA LYS A 12 -12.97 -9.46 -9.87
C LYS A 12 -13.15 -10.98 -9.92
N GLU A 13 -13.02 -11.58 -11.12
CA GLU A 13 -13.16 -13.04 -11.27
C GLU A 13 -12.11 -13.82 -10.47
N ILE A 14 -10.89 -13.27 -10.34
CA ILE A 14 -9.82 -13.91 -9.56
C ILE A 14 -10.17 -13.85 -8.07
N LEU A 15 -10.62 -12.71 -7.58
CA LEU A 15 -11.04 -12.54 -6.18
C LEU A 15 -12.20 -13.48 -5.82
N GLU A 16 -13.21 -13.61 -6.70
CA GLU A 16 -14.34 -14.53 -6.51
C GLU A 16 -13.90 -16.00 -6.46
N ARG A 17 -12.94 -16.41 -7.30
CA ARG A 17 -12.34 -17.78 -7.25
C ARG A 17 -11.59 -18.04 -5.95
N GLU A 18 -11.09 -17.01 -5.30
CA GLU A 18 -10.42 -17.08 -3.98
C GLU A 18 -11.42 -16.99 -2.80
N ASN A 19 -12.73 -17.10 -3.07
CA ASN A 19 -13.81 -16.92 -2.09
C ASN A 19 -13.82 -15.53 -1.42
N ILE A 20 -13.30 -14.54 -2.09
CA ILE A 20 -13.39 -13.14 -1.68
C ILE A 20 -14.66 -12.57 -2.28
N PHE A 21 -15.54 -12.09 -1.41
CA PHE A 21 -16.83 -11.56 -1.86
C PHE A 21 -16.68 -10.16 -2.41
N VAL A 22 -16.92 -9.99 -3.72
CA VAL A 22 -16.92 -8.70 -4.43
C VAL A 22 -18.37 -8.32 -4.72
N MET A 23 -18.72 -7.07 -4.45
CA MET A 23 -20.06 -6.53 -4.66
C MET A 23 -20.09 -5.61 -5.88
N ASP A 24 -21.10 -5.76 -6.71
CA ASP A 24 -21.40 -4.77 -7.74
C ASP A 24 -22.19 -3.58 -7.19
N GLU A 25 -22.27 -2.49 -7.97
CA GLU A 25 -22.95 -1.27 -7.56
C GLU A 25 -24.43 -1.47 -7.25
N LYS A 26 -25.12 -2.33 -8.02
CA LYS A 26 -26.56 -2.57 -7.82
C LYS A 26 -26.85 -3.19 -6.46
N ARG A 27 -26.03 -4.16 -6.06
CA ARG A 27 -26.15 -4.81 -4.77
C ARG A 27 -25.77 -3.88 -3.61
N ALA A 28 -24.75 -3.05 -3.81
CA ALA A 28 -24.33 -2.07 -2.81
C ALA A 28 -25.44 -1.04 -2.48
N MET A 29 -26.20 -0.59 -3.48
CA MET A 29 -27.30 0.36 -3.29
C MET A 29 -28.50 -0.19 -2.47
N HIS A 30 -28.58 -1.50 -2.27
CA HIS A 30 -29.63 -2.13 -1.48
C HIS A 30 -29.24 -2.37 -0.01
N GLN A 31 -28.07 -1.90 0.41
CA GLN A 31 -27.61 -2.00 1.78
C GLN A 31 -27.55 -0.60 2.40
N ASP A 32 -28.26 -0.40 3.48
CA ASP A 32 -28.28 0.87 4.24
C ASP A 32 -26.99 1.00 5.11
N ILE A 33 -25.84 0.95 4.45
CA ILE A 33 -24.52 1.03 5.09
C ILE A 33 -23.68 2.03 4.32
N ARG A 34 -23.13 3.02 5.02
CA ARG A 34 -22.16 3.94 4.43
C ARG A 34 -20.89 3.19 4.04
N PRO A 35 -20.52 3.13 2.75
CA PRO A 35 -19.25 2.57 2.35
C PRO A 35 -18.10 3.48 2.76
N ILE A 36 -16.93 2.88 2.99
CA ILE A 36 -15.67 3.60 3.16
C ILE A 36 -15.07 3.84 1.78
N HIS A 37 -14.79 5.09 1.44
CA HIS A 37 -14.20 5.46 0.16
C HIS A 37 -12.67 5.46 0.26
N ILE A 38 -12.03 4.53 -0.42
CA ILE A 38 -10.57 4.37 -0.46
C ILE A 38 -10.05 4.75 -1.84
N LEU A 39 -9.13 5.72 -1.88
CA LEU A 39 -8.38 6.08 -3.08
C LEU A 39 -7.07 5.29 -3.14
N ILE A 40 -6.74 4.72 -4.29
CA ILE A 40 -5.46 4.03 -4.51
C ILE A 40 -4.72 4.71 -5.66
N LEU A 41 -3.66 5.47 -5.33
CA LEU A 41 -2.70 5.93 -6.34
C LEU A 41 -1.75 4.79 -6.67
N ASN A 42 -1.95 4.20 -7.85
CA ASN A 42 -1.18 3.07 -8.31
C ASN A 42 -0.04 3.51 -9.22
N LEU A 43 1.19 3.59 -8.67
CA LEU A 43 2.41 3.97 -9.38
C LEU A 43 3.12 2.79 -10.07
N MET A 44 2.57 1.57 -9.90
CA MET A 44 3.19 0.37 -10.47
C MET A 44 2.94 0.24 -11.98
N PRO A 45 3.93 -0.30 -12.73
CA PRO A 45 3.79 -0.51 -14.16
C PRO A 45 2.81 -1.64 -14.51
N LEU A 46 2.73 -2.70 -13.69
CA LEU A 46 1.77 -3.80 -13.82
C LEU A 46 0.58 -3.53 -12.89
N LYS A 47 -0.36 -2.71 -13.36
CA LYS A 47 -1.44 -2.21 -12.52
C LYS A 47 -2.38 -3.30 -12.03
N GLU A 48 -2.78 -4.23 -12.89
CA GLU A 48 -3.73 -5.31 -12.56
C GLU A 48 -3.19 -6.23 -11.43
N GLU A 49 -1.88 -6.50 -11.40
CA GLU A 49 -1.26 -7.27 -10.31
C GLU A 49 -1.39 -6.54 -8.97
N THR A 50 -1.11 -5.23 -8.98
CA THR A 50 -1.20 -4.39 -7.77
C THR A 50 -2.65 -4.21 -7.32
N GLU A 51 -3.60 -4.03 -8.26
CA GLU A 51 -5.04 -4.02 -7.99
C GLU A 51 -5.46 -5.26 -7.22
N LEU A 52 -5.10 -6.45 -7.74
CA LEU A 52 -5.42 -7.73 -7.12
C LEU A 52 -4.85 -7.85 -5.70
N GLN A 53 -3.57 -7.49 -5.51
CA GLN A 53 -2.90 -7.55 -4.22
C GLN A 53 -3.57 -6.64 -3.17
N LEU A 54 -3.87 -5.40 -3.54
CA LEU A 54 -4.47 -4.44 -2.62
C LEU A 54 -5.95 -4.74 -2.35
N LEU A 55 -6.73 -5.09 -3.36
CA LEU A 55 -8.15 -5.47 -3.18
C LEU A 55 -8.26 -6.71 -2.27
N ARG A 56 -7.38 -7.70 -2.44
CA ARG A 56 -7.31 -8.86 -1.54
C ARG A 56 -6.99 -8.44 -0.11
N SER A 57 -6.05 -7.52 0.08
CA SER A 57 -5.65 -7.03 1.41
C SER A 57 -6.78 -6.25 2.09
N LEU A 58 -7.50 -5.42 1.34
CA LEU A 58 -8.63 -4.64 1.83
C LEU A 58 -9.90 -5.46 2.06
N SER A 59 -10.00 -6.68 1.51
CA SER A 59 -11.20 -7.52 1.60
C SER A 59 -11.42 -8.16 2.96
N ASN A 60 -10.39 -8.21 3.82
CA ASN A 60 -10.47 -8.90 5.11
C ASN A 60 -11.07 -8.02 6.21
N THR A 61 -12.23 -7.43 5.95
CA THR A 61 -12.95 -6.55 6.90
C THR A 61 -14.44 -6.75 6.77
N PRO A 62 -15.24 -6.57 7.85
CA PRO A 62 -16.70 -6.51 7.76
C PRO A 62 -17.23 -5.18 7.18
N LEU A 63 -16.37 -4.19 6.99
CA LEU A 63 -16.76 -2.88 6.46
C LEU A 63 -16.95 -2.95 4.94
N GLN A 64 -17.92 -2.19 4.41
CA GLN A 64 -18.04 -2.02 2.97
C GLN A 64 -17.01 -1.02 2.49
N VAL A 65 -16.15 -1.43 1.56
CA VAL A 65 -15.07 -0.61 1.00
C VAL A 65 -15.36 -0.35 -0.47
N ASP A 66 -15.42 0.93 -0.84
CA ASP A 66 -15.54 1.43 -2.21
C ASP A 66 -14.19 1.95 -2.67
N VAL A 67 -13.62 1.35 -3.71
CA VAL A 67 -12.25 1.64 -4.15
C VAL A 67 -12.27 2.42 -5.46
N THR A 68 -11.59 3.58 -5.45
CA THR A 68 -11.26 4.37 -6.64
C THR A 68 -9.76 4.20 -6.94
N PHE A 69 -9.43 3.83 -8.17
CA PHE A 69 -8.04 3.81 -8.64
C PHE A 69 -7.67 5.11 -9.31
N MET A 70 -6.46 5.60 -9.02
CA MET A 70 -5.89 6.82 -9.61
C MET A 70 -4.51 6.52 -10.21
N ALA A 71 -4.22 7.12 -11.35
CA ALA A 71 -2.90 7.15 -11.96
C ALA A 71 -2.41 8.59 -12.11
N VAL A 72 -1.08 8.78 -12.11
CA VAL A 72 -0.47 10.07 -12.42
C VAL A 72 -0.71 10.46 -13.87
N GLU A 73 -0.92 11.74 -14.14
CA GLU A 73 -1.13 12.29 -15.48
C GLU A 73 0.20 12.58 -16.19
N SER A 74 1.22 12.95 -15.43
CA SER A 74 2.54 13.34 -15.93
C SER A 74 3.44 12.19 -16.40
N HIS A 75 2.97 10.93 -16.27
CA HIS A 75 3.70 9.74 -16.70
C HIS A 75 2.83 8.79 -17.53
N GLU A 76 3.32 8.44 -18.72
CA GLU A 76 2.64 7.48 -19.60
C GLU A 76 2.91 6.04 -19.16
N ALA A 77 1.86 5.30 -18.84
CA ALA A 77 1.96 3.90 -18.45
C ALA A 77 2.29 3.01 -19.65
N LYS A 78 3.47 2.39 -19.67
CA LYS A 78 3.96 1.56 -20.79
C LYS A 78 3.46 0.10 -20.76
N ASN A 79 3.08 -0.42 -19.60
CA ASN A 79 2.79 -1.85 -19.41
C ASN A 79 1.32 -2.14 -19.09
N THR A 80 0.46 -1.13 -19.15
CA THR A 80 -0.99 -1.26 -18.97
C THR A 80 -1.69 -0.67 -20.17
N SER A 81 -2.71 -1.33 -20.70
CA SER A 81 -3.44 -0.84 -21.86
C SER A 81 -4.16 0.47 -21.56
N LEU A 82 -4.18 1.39 -22.53
CA LEU A 82 -4.94 2.64 -22.42
C LEU A 82 -6.43 2.38 -22.17
N SER A 83 -6.99 1.31 -22.75
CA SER A 83 -8.39 0.93 -22.53
C SER A 83 -8.67 0.56 -21.07
N HIS A 84 -7.74 -0.11 -20.37
CA HIS A 84 -7.86 -0.42 -18.96
C HIS A 84 -7.78 0.86 -18.11
N LEU A 85 -6.80 1.72 -18.41
CA LEU A 85 -6.64 3.00 -17.69
C LEU A 85 -7.88 3.88 -17.85
N ASN A 86 -8.31 4.14 -19.08
CA ASN A 86 -9.46 4.99 -19.34
C ASN A 86 -10.77 4.48 -18.71
N LYS A 87 -10.86 3.17 -18.46
CA LYS A 87 -12.07 2.56 -17.93
C LYS A 87 -12.08 2.50 -16.41
N PHE A 88 -10.94 2.26 -15.78
CA PHE A 88 -10.86 1.92 -14.35
C PHE A 88 -10.09 2.92 -13.51
N TYR A 89 -9.36 3.86 -14.12
CA TYR A 89 -8.56 4.84 -13.41
C TYR A 89 -9.08 6.25 -13.62
N GLU A 90 -9.05 7.02 -12.56
CA GLU A 90 -9.26 8.45 -12.56
C GLU A 90 -7.92 9.18 -12.50
N THR A 91 -7.89 10.45 -12.89
CA THR A 91 -6.72 11.31 -12.78
C THR A 91 -6.82 12.20 -11.54
N PHE A 92 -5.71 12.87 -11.17
CA PHE A 92 -5.75 13.82 -10.07
C PHE A 92 -6.70 14.97 -10.36
N THR A 93 -6.77 15.43 -11.61
CA THR A 93 -7.70 16.47 -12.06
C THR A 93 -9.16 16.06 -11.82
N ASP A 94 -9.51 14.80 -12.01
CA ASP A 94 -10.88 14.30 -11.81
C ASP A 94 -11.28 14.26 -10.33
N ILE A 95 -10.32 13.96 -9.43
CA ILE A 95 -10.63 13.69 -8.01
C ILE A 95 -10.32 14.84 -7.05
N LYS A 96 -9.56 15.86 -7.46
CA LYS A 96 -9.00 16.89 -6.55
C LYS A 96 -10.02 17.68 -5.72
N LYS A 97 -11.29 17.70 -6.13
CA LYS A 97 -12.39 18.33 -5.38
C LYS A 97 -13.10 17.38 -4.42
N ARG A 98 -12.81 16.08 -4.50
CA ARG A 98 -13.45 15.03 -3.67
C ARG A 98 -12.68 14.86 -2.35
N LYS A 99 -13.33 14.23 -1.40
CA LYS A 99 -12.74 13.76 -0.14
C LYS A 99 -12.81 12.24 -0.09
N PHE A 100 -11.83 11.63 0.58
CA PHE A 100 -11.76 10.20 0.77
C PHE A 100 -11.53 9.86 2.23
N ASP A 101 -12.07 8.73 2.67
CA ASP A 101 -11.88 8.25 4.04
C ASP A 101 -10.45 7.73 4.24
N GLY A 102 -9.88 7.09 3.22
CA GLY A 102 -8.50 6.63 3.24
C GLY A 102 -7.84 6.66 1.87
N MET A 103 -6.50 6.64 1.86
CA MET A 103 -5.72 6.55 0.63
C MET A 103 -4.55 5.60 0.79
N ILE A 104 -4.21 4.91 -0.29
CA ILE A 104 -2.97 4.13 -0.41
C ILE A 104 -2.18 4.68 -1.60
N ILE A 105 -0.91 5.05 -1.36
CA ILE A 105 0.04 5.37 -2.42
C ILE A 105 1.01 4.19 -2.53
N THR A 106 1.05 3.56 -3.71
CA THR A 106 1.82 2.34 -3.91
C THR A 106 3.30 2.61 -4.10
N ARG A 107 4.10 1.56 -4.01
CA ARG A 107 5.50 1.57 -4.46
C ARG A 107 5.62 1.96 -5.94
N ALA A 108 6.84 2.34 -6.34
CA ALA A 108 7.22 2.57 -7.74
C ALA A 108 8.61 1.99 -8.02
N PRO A 109 8.91 1.50 -9.23
CA PRO A 109 10.20 0.90 -9.57
C PRO A 109 11.27 1.94 -9.97
N VAL A 110 11.33 3.05 -9.25
CA VAL A 110 12.22 4.21 -9.49
C VAL A 110 13.12 4.52 -8.28
N GLU A 111 13.28 3.56 -7.39
CA GLU A 111 13.91 3.76 -6.08
C GLU A 111 15.39 4.17 -6.15
N GLN A 112 16.11 3.84 -7.24
CA GLN A 112 17.51 4.20 -7.42
C GLN A 112 17.72 5.61 -7.98
N MET A 113 16.64 6.25 -8.47
CA MET A 113 16.69 7.64 -8.96
C MET A 113 16.55 8.62 -7.78
N PRO A 114 17.23 9.79 -7.79
CA PRO A 114 16.84 10.91 -6.93
C PRO A 114 15.34 11.20 -7.07
N PHE A 115 14.70 11.64 -5.99
CA PHE A 115 13.25 11.87 -6.02
C PHE A 115 12.86 12.94 -7.06
N GLU A 116 13.64 14.01 -7.14
CA GLU A 116 13.41 15.15 -8.03
C GLU A 116 13.61 14.81 -9.52
N GLU A 117 14.30 13.71 -9.83
CA GLU A 117 14.51 13.23 -11.20
C GLU A 117 13.37 12.32 -11.69
N VAL A 118 12.44 11.93 -10.80
CA VAL A 118 11.26 11.15 -11.17
C VAL A 118 10.28 12.07 -11.93
N ASP A 119 9.90 11.70 -13.13
CA ASP A 119 9.12 12.53 -14.06
C ASP A 119 7.77 13.00 -13.50
N TYR A 120 7.14 12.25 -12.61
CA TYR A 120 5.90 12.61 -11.91
C TYR A 120 6.13 13.15 -10.48
N TRP A 121 7.35 13.53 -10.11
CA TRP A 121 7.65 13.97 -8.73
C TRP A 121 6.82 15.18 -8.29
N ASN A 122 6.70 16.20 -9.15
CA ASN A 122 5.94 17.41 -8.83
C ASN A 122 4.45 17.11 -8.63
N GLU A 123 3.87 16.27 -9.47
CA GLU A 123 2.47 15.83 -9.32
C GLU A 123 2.29 15.01 -8.04
N LEU A 124 3.23 14.10 -7.74
CA LEU A 124 3.19 13.28 -6.53
C LEU A 124 3.24 14.14 -5.26
N THR A 125 4.11 15.15 -5.21
CA THR A 125 4.19 16.07 -4.06
C THR A 125 2.93 16.91 -3.90
N GLU A 126 2.35 17.39 -5.01
CA GLU A 126 1.03 18.08 -4.98
C GLU A 126 -0.06 17.15 -4.44
N ILE A 127 -0.08 15.88 -4.87
CA ILE A 127 -1.03 14.88 -4.34
C ILE A 127 -0.79 14.64 -2.84
N MET A 128 0.47 14.50 -2.40
CA MET A 128 0.79 14.32 -0.97
C MET A 128 0.28 15.50 -0.14
N ASP A 129 0.52 16.73 -0.57
CA ASP A 129 0.01 17.94 0.12
C ASP A 129 -1.52 18.01 0.11
N TRP A 130 -2.14 17.60 -1.00
CA TRP A 130 -3.60 17.53 -1.12
C TRP A 130 -4.21 16.55 -0.10
N THR A 131 -3.53 15.44 0.22
CA THR A 131 -4.03 14.47 1.21
C THR A 131 -4.26 15.09 2.58
N GLU A 132 -3.49 16.13 2.96
CA GLU A 132 -3.62 16.83 4.23
C GLU A 132 -5.03 17.37 4.51
N LYS A 133 -5.77 17.72 3.46
CA LYS A 133 -7.11 18.34 3.57
C LYS A 133 -8.23 17.46 3.05
N HIS A 134 -7.90 16.42 2.28
CA HIS A 134 -8.90 15.66 1.53
C HIS A 134 -8.96 14.17 1.92
N VAL A 135 -8.01 13.69 2.72
CA VAL A 135 -7.94 12.29 3.13
C VAL A 135 -7.81 12.18 4.65
N THR A 136 -8.58 11.30 5.28
CA THR A 136 -8.52 11.11 6.73
C THR A 136 -7.24 10.39 7.15
N SER A 137 -6.84 9.33 6.44
CA SER A 137 -5.60 8.58 6.72
C SER A 137 -5.00 8.03 5.43
N THR A 138 -3.68 8.18 5.26
CA THR A 138 -2.94 7.73 4.08
C THR A 138 -1.88 6.70 4.45
N ILE A 139 -1.88 5.54 3.76
CA ILE A 139 -0.78 4.57 3.78
C ILE A 139 0.15 4.84 2.59
N PHE A 140 1.43 4.97 2.88
CA PHE A 140 2.52 5.05 1.90
C PHE A 140 3.29 3.72 1.91
N LEU A 141 3.40 3.04 0.75
CA LEU A 141 4.04 1.72 0.63
C LEU A 141 5.44 1.83 0.02
N CYS A 142 6.42 1.24 0.67
CA CYS A 142 7.80 1.06 0.22
C CYS A 142 8.43 2.37 -0.32
N TRP A 143 8.61 2.49 -1.64
CA TRP A 143 9.17 3.71 -2.24
C TRP A 143 8.34 4.95 -1.93
N ALA A 144 7.01 4.86 -1.95
CA ALA A 144 6.15 5.99 -1.57
C ALA A 144 6.33 6.37 -0.09
N ALA A 145 6.63 5.40 0.80
CA ALA A 145 6.98 5.70 2.18
C ALA A 145 8.30 6.49 2.28
N GLN A 146 9.32 6.11 1.50
CA GLN A 146 10.58 6.88 1.44
C GLN A 146 10.35 8.27 0.87
N ALA A 147 9.58 8.38 -0.23
CA ALA A 147 9.24 9.65 -0.87
C ALA A 147 8.48 10.60 0.06
N SER A 148 7.52 10.08 0.81
CA SER A 148 6.73 10.88 1.76
C SER A 148 7.54 11.25 3.02
N LEU A 149 8.43 10.38 3.50
CA LEU A 149 9.36 10.72 4.59
C LEU A 149 10.32 11.83 4.17
N TYR A 150 10.78 11.81 2.92
CA TYR A 150 11.59 12.90 2.37
C TYR A 150 10.78 14.19 2.23
N HIS A 151 9.60 14.12 1.60
CA HIS A 151 8.77 15.30 1.34
C HIS A 151 8.30 16.01 2.63
N PHE A 152 7.79 15.27 3.61
CA PHE A 152 7.21 15.86 4.82
C PHE A 152 8.23 16.13 5.93
N TYR A 153 9.32 15.36 6.00
CA TYR A 153 10.26 15.40 7.14
C TYR A 153 11.72 15.60 6.74
N GLY A 154 12.03 15.69 5.44
CA GLY A 154 13.40 15.87 4.94
C GLY A 154 14.31 14.66 5.20
N LEU A 155 13.75 13.46 5.40
CA LEU A 155 14.53 12.26 5.65
C LEU A 155 14.97 11.62 4.33
N GLU A 156 16.27 11.65 4.07
CA GLU A 156 16.85 11.17 2.82
C GLU A 156 16.95 9.65 2.77
N LYS A 157 16.69 9.09 1.60
CA LYS A 157 17.00 7.67 1.33
C LYS A 157 18.47 7.49 1.03
N LYS A 158 19.00 6.32 1.39
CA LYS A 158 20.39 5.91 1.09
C LYS A 158 20.38 4.60 0.30
N PRO A 159 21.34 4.40 -0.61
CA PRO A 159 21.49 3.13 -1.31
C PRO A 159 21.93 2.05 -0.32
N LEU A 160 21.45 0.83 -0.52
CA LEU A 160 21.95 -0.37 0.14
C LEU A 160 23.09 -0.98 -0.68
N ASP A 161 24.05 -1.62 -0.02
CA ASP A 161 25.17 -2.32 -0.67
C ASP A 161 24.67 -3.44 -1.59
N LYS A 162 23.56 -4.10 -1.19
CA LYS A 162 22.87 -5.11 -1.97
C LYS A 162 21.36 -5.01 -1.77
N LYS A 163 20.59 -5.55 -2.72
CA LYS A 163 19.12 -5.58 -2.65
C LYS A 163 18.66 -6.24 -1.35
N MET A 164 17.87 -5.55 -0.57
CA MET A 164 17.10 -6.12 0.54
C MET A 164 15.99 -6.98 -0.05
N PHE A 165 16.15 -8.32 -0.02
CA PHE A 165 15.28 -9.19 -0.79
C PHE A 165 14.94 -10.48 -0.03
N GLY A 166 13.66 -10.65 0.32
CA GLY A 166 13.20 -11.82 1.08
C GLY A 166 12.21 -11.49 2.19
N LEU A 167 12.11 -12.43 3.15
CA LEU A 167 11.30 -12.29 4.37
C LEU A 167 12.22 -11.99 5.54
N PHE A 168 11.93 -10.88 6.21
CA PHE A 168 12.71 -10.43 7.36
C PHE A 168 11.85 -10.43 8.61
N GLN A 169 12.50 -10.75 9.73
CA GLN A 169 11.85 -10.75 11.03
C GLN A 169 11.79 -9.33 11.58
N HIS A 170 10.61 -8.94 12.02
CA HIS A 170 10.32 -7.63 12.62
C HIS A 170 9.80 -7.79 14.04
N ARG A 171 10.07 -6.80 14.86
CA ARG A 171 9.60 -6.72 16.25
C ARG A 171 8.62 -5.57 16.40
N VAL A 172 7.50 -5.80 17.07
CA VAL A 172 6.55 -4.76 17.48
C VAL A 172 7.10 -4.00 18.68
N LEU A 173 7.20 -2.66 18.58
CA LEU A 173 7.75 -1.81 19.63
C LEU A 173 6.69 -1.30 20.62
N ASN A 174 5.47 -1.05 20.14
CA ASN A 174 4.40 -0.52 20.97
C ASN A 174 3.05 -1.18 20.68
N ARG A 175 2.70 -2.18 21.48
CA ARG A 175 1.46 -2.95 21.35
C ARG A 175 0.18 -2.19 21.72
N LYS A 176 0.31 -1.00 22.36
CA LYS A 176 -0.85 -0.19 22.75
C LYS A 176 -1.47 0.55 21.56
N ILE A 177 -0.74 0.66 20.47
CA ILE A 177 -1.21 1.35 19.26
C ILE A 177 -2.16 0.43 18.48
N PRO A 178 -3.38 0.87 18.17
CA PRO A 178 -4.38 0.05 17.48
C PRO A 178 -3.92 -0.51 16.13
N LEU A 179 -3.02 0.16 15.42
CA LEU A 179 -2.53 -0.26 14.11
C LEU A 179 -1.83 -1.64 14.13
N VAL A 180 -1.18 -1.99 15.24
CA VAL A 180 -0.49 -3.28 15.44
C VAL A 180 -1.29 -4.26 16.31
N ARG A 181 -2.57 -3.99 16.56
CA ARG A 181 -3.43 -4.89 17.33
C ARG A 181 -3.54 -6.25 16.66
N GLY A 182 -3.33 -7.31 17.43
CA GLY A 182 -3.36 -8.69 16.92
C GLY A 182 -2.08 -9.15 16.24
N PHE A 183 -1.03 -8.30 16.22
CA PHE A 183 0.29 -8.75 15.81
C PHE A 183 0.95 -9.59 16.91
N ASP A 184 1.74 -10.55 16.52
CA ASP A 184 2.68 -11.22 17.41
C ASP A 184 3.81 -10.28 17.82
N ASP A 185 4.58 -10.61 18.88
CA ASP A 185 5.75 -9.81 19.27
C ASP A 185 6.78 -9.72 18.16
N VAL A 186 6.86 -10.80 17.38
CA VAL A 186 7.77 -10.97 16.26
C VAL A 186 7.00 -11.56 15.08
N PHE A 187 7.21 -11.02 13.89
CA PHE A 187 6.55 -11.47 12.68
C PHE A 187 7.46 -11.34 11.45
N LEU A 188 7.14 -12.06 10.39
CA LEU A 188 7.83 -11.97 9.10
C LEU A 188 7.10 -11.03 8.16
N ALA A 189 7.86 -10.23 7.39
CA ALA A 189 7.32 -9.42 6.31
C ALA A 189 8.25 -9.40 5.10
N PRO A 190 7.69 -9.34 3.86
CA PRO A 190 8.48 -9.26 2.64
C PRO A 190 9.12 -7.87 2.47
N HIS A 191 10.36 -7.87 1.97
CA HIS A 191 11.04 -6.69 1.47
C HIS A 191 11.64 -6.97 0.09
N SER A 192 11.61 -5.95 -0.78
CA SER A 192 12.26 -5.95 -2.09
C SER A 192 12.63 -4.51 -2.43
N ARG A 193 13.85 -4.07 -2.06
CA ARG A 193 14.29 -2.69 -2.25
C ARG A 193 15.80 -2.56 -2.33
N HIS A 194 16.27 -1.52 -3.03
CA HIS A 194 17.69 -1.15 -3.17
C HIS A 194 18.08 0.06 -2.33
N THR A 195 17.11 0.71 -1.68
CA THR A 195 17.33 1.90 -0.87
C THR A 195 16.62 1.79 0.47
N GLU A 196 17.03 2.59 1.43
CA GLU A 196 16.38 2.72 2.73
C GLU A 196 16.46 4.16 3.25
N VAL A 197 15.55 4.53 4.13
CA VAL A 197 15.74 5.65 5.06
C VAL A 197 16.35 5.07 6.33
N PRO A 198 17.54 5.54 6.77
CA PRO A 198 18.21 4.97 7.93
C PRO A 198 17.32 5.00 9.17
N ILE A 199 17.21 3.88 9.88
CA ILE A 199 16.36 3.76 11.05
C ILE A 199 16.72 4.76 12.16
N ALA A 200 18.01 5.12 12.28
CA ALA A 200 18.48 6.11 13.23
C ALA A 200 17.92 7.51 12.95
N ASP A 201 17.82 7.88 11.66
CA ASP A 201 17.27 9.17 11.24
C ASP A 201 15.76 9.23 11.51
N ILE A 202 15.06 8.09 11.32
CA ILE A 202 13.63 7.95 11.64
C ILE A 202 13.39 8.08 13.15
N HIS A 203 14.18 7.40 13.98
CA HIS A 203 14.08 7.52 15.43
C HIS A 203 14.43 8.93 15.96
N ALA A 204 15.29 9.67 15.25
CA ALA A 204 15.63 11.04 15.61
C ALA A 204 14.51 12.04 15.28
N CYS A 205 13.61 11.70 14.37
CA CYS A 205 12.48 12.54 13.99
C CYS A 205 11.35 12.44 15.05
N LYS A 206 11.11 13.53 15.78
CA LYS A 206 10.14 13.56 16.90
C LYS A 206 8.68 13.44 16.45
N ASP A 207 8.40 13.73 15.19
CA ASP A 207 7.05 13.68 14.62
C ASP A 207 6.64 12.26 14.21
N LEU A 208 7.60 11.32 14.20
CA LEU A 208 7.39 9.94 13.84
C LEU A 208 7.30 9.01 15.06
N THR A 209 6.36 8.09 15.01
CA THR A 209 6.25 6.99 15.98
C THR A 209 6.56 5.68 15.26
N VAL A 210 7.70 5.05 15.58
CA VAL A 210 8.07 3.73 15.05
C VAL A 210 7.26 2.66 15.78
N LEU A 211 6.58 1.80 15.01
CA LEU A 211 5.70 0.74 15.54
C LEU A 211 6.30 -0.65 15.40
N ALA A 212 7.03 -0.89 14.31
CA ALA A 212 7.71 -2.15 14.07
C ALA A 212 8.99 -1.94 13.25
N GLU A 213 10.04 -2.64 13.63
CA GLU A 213 11.36 -2.59 13.00
C GLU A 213 12.04 -3.95 12.98
N SER A 214 13.07 -4.08 12.16
CA SER A 214 13.95 -5.24 12.02
C SER A 214 15.39 -4.82 12.26
N GLU A 215 16.18 -5.67 12.90
CA GLU A 215 17.63 -5.45 13.02
C GLU A 215 18.33 -5.52 11.64
N GLU A 216 17.80 -6.33 10.72
CA GLU A 216 18.37 -6.50 9.38
C GLU A 216 17.73 -5.57 8.35
N ALA A 217 16.40 -5.39 8.40
CA ALA A 217 15.64 -4.67 7.37
C ALA A 217 15.20 -3.25 7.80
N GLY A 218 15.64 -2.77 8.96
CA GLY A 218 15.30 -1.43 9.43
C GLY A 218 13.80 -1.25 9.67
N LEU A 219 13.25 -0.12 9.26
CA LEU A 219 11.85 0.20 9.45
C LEU A 219 10.93 -0.78 8.70
N PHE A 220 9.90 -1.27 9.39
CA PHE A 220 8.71 -1.84 8.74
C PHE A 220 7.54 -0.89 8.77
N LEU A 221 7.21 -0.35 9.94
CA LEU A 221 6.00 0.43 10.16
C LEU A 221 6.27 1.62 11.09
N ALA A 222 5.93 2.80 10.61
CA ALA A 222 5.85 4.02 11.41
C ALA A 222 4.58 4.80 11.10
N MET A 223 4.21 5.73 11.97
CA MET A 223 3.11 6.63 11.74
C MET A 223 3.42 8.04 12.26
N ALA A 224 2.70 9.02 11.72
CA ALA A 224 2.69 10.41 12.19
C ALA A 224 1.27 10.92 12.35
N GLU A 225 1.13 12.05 13.07
CA GLU A 225 -0.14 12.78 13.23
C GLU A 225 -1.31 11.88 13.66
N GLY A 226 -1.03 11.00 14.64
CA GLY A 226 -2.06 10.09 15.17
C GLY A 226 -2.59 9.06 14.16
N GLY A 227 -1.83 8.76 13.10
CA GLY A 227 -2.18 7.79 12.05
C GLY A 227 -2.78 8.41 10.79
N ARG A 228 -2.73 9.72 10.65
CA ARG A 228 -3.06 10.39 9.37
C ARG A 228 -2.08 10.00 8.27
N LYS A 229 -0.80 9.83 8.64
CA LYS A 229 0.26 9.34 7.76
C LYS A 229 0.82 8.03 8.32
N ILE A 230 0.81 6.98 7.52
CA ILE A 230 1.30 5.66 7.88
C ILE A 230 2.34 5.22 6.83
N PHE A 231 3.54 4.89 7.28
CA PHE A 231 4.69 4.55 6.44
C PHE A 231 5.00 3.06 6.60
N VAL A 232 4.88 2.30 5.52
CA VAL A 232 5.14 0.86 5.46
C VAL A 232 6.28 0.60 4.50
N MET A 233 7.45 0.21 5.02
CA MET A 233 8.65 -0.04 4.19
C MET A 233 8.68 -1.42 3.56
N GLY A 234 7.96 -2.39 4.13
CA GLY A 234 7.82 -3.73 3.58
C GLY A 234 6.65 -3.82 2.60
N HIS A 235 6.38 -5.05 2.17
CA HIS A 235 5.33 -5.37 1.21
C HIS A 235 4.30 -6.35 1.78
N PRO A 236 3.45 -5.92 2.73
CA PRO A 236 2.42 -6.78 3.30
C PRO A 236 1.41 -7.25 2.24
N GLU A 237 1.22 -6.48 1.17
CA GLU A 237 0.31 -6.76 0.06
C GLU A 237 0.77 -7.91 -0.85
N TYR A 238 2.04 -8.29 -0.82
CA TYR A 238 2.60 -9.28 -1.75
C TYR A 238 1.92 -10.62 -1.70
N ASP A 239 1.78 -11.22 -2.87
CA ASP A 239 1.37 -12.59 -3.03
C ASP A 239 2.50 -13.58 -2.78
N ARG A 240 2.11 -14.85 -2.56
CA ARG A 240 3.06 -15.94 -2.35
C ARG A 240 4.17 -16.00 -3.41
N VAL A 241 3.83 -15.69 -4.66
CA VAL A 241 4.74 -15.85 -5.81
C VAL A 241 5.39 -14.56 -6.28
N THR A 242 5.14 -13.42 -5.63
CA THR A 242 5.65 -12.12 -6.10
C THR A 242 7.17 -12.06 -6.08
N LEU A 243 7.81 -12.43 -4.96
CA LEU A 243 9.28 -12.46 -4.88
C LEU A 243 9.89 -13.52 -5.80
N ASP A 244 9.23 -14.66 -6.01
CA ASP A 244 9.65 -15.68 -6.96
C ASP A 244 9.65 -15.14 -8.40
N GLY A 245 8.60 -14.40 -8.76
CA GLY A 245 8.52 -13.72 -10.05
C GLY A 245 9.62 -12.66 -10.25
N GLU A 246 9.90 -11.86 -9.21
CA GLU A 246 11.00 -10.89 -9.24
C GLU A 246 12.36 -11.59 -9.38
N TYR A 247 12.60 -12.64 -8.61
CA TYR A 247 13.83 -13.42 -8.65
C TYR A 247 14.08 -14.02 -10.04
N LYS A 248 13.10 -14.72 -10.60
CA LYS A 248 13.18 -15.33 -11.94
C LYS A 248 13.36 -14.31 -13.05
N ARG A 249 12.64 -13.17 -12.95
CA ARG A 249 12.77 -12.06 -13.90
C ARG A 249 14.19 -11.50 -13.92
N ASP A 250 14.76 -11.25 -12.74
CA ASP A 250 16.07 -10.61 -12.60
C ASP A 250 17.19 -11.58 -13.01
N LEU A 251 17.05 -12.88 -12.68
CA LEU A 251 17.94 -13.94 -13.22
C LEU A 251 17.90 -14.01 -14.74
N ALA A 252 16.71 -13.99 -15.33
CA ALA A 252 16.56 -14.05 -16.80
C ALA A 252 17.19 -12.85 -17.51
N LYS A 253 17.30 -11.70 -16.82
CA LYS A 253 17.97 -10.49 -17.30
C LYS A 253 19.49 -10.51 -17.04
N GLY A 254 20.04 -11.54 -16.40
CA GLY A 254 21.44 -11.61 -16.01
C GLY A 254 21.84 -10.61 -14.93
N LEU A 255 20.89 -10.10 -14.15
CA LEU A 255 21.17 -9.17 -13.07
C LEU A 255 21.71 -9.92 -11.85
N PRO A 256 22.63 -9.30 -11.07
CA PRO A 256 23.10 -9.87 -9.82
C PRO A 256 21.98 -9.87 -8.79
N ILE A 257 21.37 -11.02 -8.56
CA ILE A 257 20.33 -11.21 -7.56
C ILE A 257 20.60 -12.43 -6.70
N GLU A 258 20.46 -12.27 -5.39
CA GLU A 258 20.51 -13.38 -4.44
C GLU A 258 19.14 -14.06 -4.33
N ILE A 259 19.12 -15.31 -3.87
CA ILE A 259 17.87 -16.01 -3.52
C ILE A 259 17.16 -15.21 -2.43
N PRO A 260 15.84 -14.96 -2.54
CA PRO A 260 15.11 -14.24 -1.52
C PRO A 260 15.17 -14.98 -0.16
N LYS A 261 15.71 -14.29 0.85
CA LYS A 261 16.00 -14.85 2.18
C LYS A 261 14.73 -15.35 2.87
N ASN A 262 14.78 -16.52 3.50
CA ASN A 262 13.68 -17.13 4.28
C ASN A 262 12.36 -17.32 3.50
N TYR A 263 12.40 -17.33 2.19
CA TYR A 263 11.21 -17.29 1.35
C TYR A 263 10.83 -18.69 0.80
N TYR A 264 11.81 -19.41 0.30
CA TYR A 264 11.59 -20.79 -0.12
C TYR A 264 11.76 -21.75 1.08
N LYS A 265 11.09 -22.89 1.01
CA LYS A 265 11.36 -23.95 1.97
C LYS A 265 12.81 -24.40 1.80
N ASP A 266 13.55 -24.46 2.91
CA ASP A 266 14.97 -24.83 2.98
C ASP A 266 15.89 -23.94 2.12
N ASP A 267 15.46 -22.68 1.85
CA ASP A 267 16.13 -21.71 0.96
C ASP A 267 16.47 -22.26 -0.45
N ASP A 268 15.74 -23.28 -0.91
CA ASP A 268 15.89 -23.88 -2.23
C ASP A 268 14.84 -23.31 -3.21
N PRO A 269 15.24 -22.58 -4.27
CA PRO A 269 14.32 -21.99 -5.25
C PRO A 269 13.54 -23.01 -6.10
N ASN A 270 13.87 -24.30 -6.01
CA ASN A 270 13.07 -25.38 -6.59
C ASN A 270 11.86 -25.75 -5.72
N ASN A 271 11.88 -25.37 -4.45
CA ASN A 271 10.76 -25.59 -3.54
C ASN A 271 9.69 -24.51 -3.66
N LYS A 272 8.48 -24.85 -3.24
CA LYS A 272 7.36 -23.89 -3.22
C LYS A 272 7.61 -22.80 -2.18
N PRO A 273 7.39 -21.49 -2.52
CA PRO A 273 7.47 -20.41 -1.55
C PRO A 273 6.53 -20.59 -0.36
N LEU A 274 6.98 -20.16 0.82
CA LEU A 274 6.18 -20.16 2.04
C LEU A 274 5.42 -18.84 2.17
N LEU A 275 4.14 -18.89 2.51
CA LEU A 275 3.33 -17.68 2.80
C LEU A 275 3.18 -17.54 4.32
N THR A 276 4.04 -16.73 4.93
CA THR A 276 4.15 -16.61 6.40
C THR A 276 3.79 -15.22 6.93
N TRP A 277 3.40 -14.27 6.07
CA TRP A 277 3.11 -12.88 6.44
C TRP A 277 1.64 -12.49 6.29
N ARG A 278 0.80 -13.31 5.68
CA ARG A 278 -0.59 -12.97 5.33
C ARG A 278 -1.44 -12.55 6.53
N ALA A 279 -1.29 -13.23 7.67
CA ALA A 279 -2.09 -12.93 8.85
C ALA A 279 -1.80 -11.52 9.38
N HIS A 280 -0.52 -11.14 9.46
CA HIS A 280 -0.09 -9.81 9.91
C HIS A 280 -0.46 -8.73 8.89
N ALA A 281 -0.34 -9.03 7.59
CA ALA A 281 -0.81 -8.15 6.52
C ALA A 281 -2.32 -7.87 6.65
N ASN A 282 -3.13 -8.90 6.80
CA ASN A 282 -4.57 -8.75 7.01
C ASN A 282 -4.90 -7.92 8.25
N ASN A 283 -4.19 -8.15 9.37
CA ASN A 283 -4.36 -7.35 10.58
C ASN A 283 -4.00 -5.87 10.35
N LEU A 284 -2.92 -5.59 9.65
CA LEU A 284 -2.52 -4.20 9.33
C LEU A 284 -3.63 -3.45 8.60
N TYR A 285 -4.11 -4.00 7.48
CA TYR A 285 -5.14 -3.34 6.68
C TYR A 285 -6.49 -3.28 7.39
N THR A 286 -6.87 -4.33 8.11
CA THR A 286 -8.11 -4.34 8.90
C THR A 286 -8.07 -3.31 10.04
N ASN A 287 -6.95 -3.21 10.75
CA ASN A 287 -6.76 -2.21 11.81
C ASN A 287 -6.77 -0.79 11.26
N TRP A 288 -6.09 -0.57 10.12
CA TRP A 288 -6.13 0.73 9.45
C TRP A 288 -7.55 1.12 9.06
N LEU A 289 -8.27 0.27 8.34
CA LEU A 289 -9.65 0.53 7.93
C LEU A 289 -10.57 0.79 9.11
N ASN A 290 -10.43 0.03 10.20
CA ASN A 290 -11.31 0.16 11.36
C ASN A 290 -10.97 1.39 12.22
N TYR A 291 -9.70 1.57 12.62
CA TYR A 291 -9.33 2.55 13.63
C TYR A 291 -8.92 3.91 13.07
N TYR A 292 -8.35 3.97 11.87
CA TYR A 292 -7.78 5.19 11.30
C TYR A 292 -8.59 5.75 10.12
N VAL A 293 -9.45 4.92 9.53
CA VAL A 293 -10.35 5.33 8.47
C VAL A 293 -11.77 5.43 9.00
N TYR A 294 -12.43 4.31 9.31
CA TYR A 294 -13.85 4.28 9.67
C TYR A 294 -14.18 5.07 10.95
N GLN A 295 -13.41 4.85 12.02
CA GLN A 295 -13.68 5.53 13.30
C GLN A 295 -13.18 6.98 13.34
N SER A 296 -12.24 7.35 12.49
CA SER A 296 -11.67 8.70 12.44
C SER A 296 -12.36 9.63 11.45
N THR A 297 -13.09 9.09 10.48
CA THR A 297 -13.84 9.91 9.52
C THR A 297 -15.06 10.51 10.22
N PRO A 298 -15.24 11.85 10.19
CA PRO A 298 -16.41 12.50 10.74
C PRO A 298 -17.69 11.97 10.09
N TYR A 299 -18.64 11.53 10.91
CA TYR A 299 -19.95 11.10 10.44
C TYR A 299 -21.03 12.05 10.98
N ASP A 300 -21.74 12.73 10.09
CA ASP A 300 -22.91 13.52 10.44
C ASP A 300 -24.18 12.81 9.93
N LEU A 301 -25.00 12.33 10.87
CA LEU A 301 -26.26 11.64 10.61
C LEU A 301 -27.32 12.56 9.97
N TYR A 302 -27.19 13.87 10.11
CA TYR A 302 -28.22 14.85 9.75
C TYR A 302 -27.79 15.83 8.66
N GLY A 303 -26.54 15.81 8.23
CA GLY A 303 -25.98 16.81 7.33
C GLY A 303 -24.94 16.28 6.34
N THR A 304 -24.98 15.00 5.97
CA THR A 304 -24.05 14.48 4.96
C THR A 304 -24.31 15.15 3.61
N PRO A 305 -23.48 16.11 3.19
CA PRO A 305 -23.40 16.41 1.78
C PRO A 305 -22.99 15.11 1.08
N ASP A 306 -23.66 14.75 0.03
CA ASP A 306 -23.22 13.69 -0.87
C ASP A 306 -21.78 14.05 -1.27
N PHE A 307 -20.78 13.28 -0.79
CA PHE A 307 -19.36 13.52 -1.09
C PHE A 307 -19.07 13.47 -2.60
N ARG A 308 -20.06 13.18 -3.42
CA ARG A 308 -20.02 13.19 -4.89
C ARG A 308 -20.37 14.56 -5.50
N GLU A 309 -20.84 15.53 -4.70
CA GLU A 309 -21.27 16.86 -5.17
C GLU A 309 -20.40 18.04 -4.69
N ILE A 310 -19.23 17.80 -4.06
CA ILE A 310 -18.33 18.89 -3.63
C ILE A 310 -17.05 18.88 -4.43
#